data_3951f60a8b70224fb38ea46949e3bda3
#
_entry.id   3951f60a8b70224fb38ea46949e3bda3
#
_cell.length_a   1.000
_cell.length_b   1.000
_cell.length_c   1.000
_cell.angle_alpha   90.00
_cell.angle_beta   90.00
_cell.angle_gamma   90.00
#
_symmetry.space_group_name_H-M   'P 1'
#
loop_
_entity.id
_entity.type
_entity.pdbx_description
1 polymer ?
#
loop_
_entity_poly.entity_id
_entity_poly.type
_entity_poly.pdbx_seq_one_letter_code
_entity_poly.pdbx_strand_id
1 'polypeptide(L)'
;EMSVASTKAFYSQVAASILLGISIRDHAICEPNNSVTQENRQALLHELNELPTKMLTVLKQQNLIRDIAFELAPSRRYWAIVGNGLNMVAAREIRIKLSELCYKSIAADFTEDKKHIDLSAEPLVLICATGLNDSMQSDVAKEVAIYRAHKAAPIVITDSGNAYRDAHRVIVVPKTHQRISFILATMVGHLFGYEAALSIDALALPFRQTRSAIEKAL
;
A
#
# COMPACT_ATOMS: atom_id res chain seq x y z
N GLU A 1 -7.93 19.98 -0.48
CA GLU A 1 -6.66 19.47 0.00
C GLU A 1 -5.61 20.58 -0.06
N MET A 2 -4.90 20.82 1.05
CA MET A 2 -3.93 21.92 1.14
C MET A 2 -2.46 21.46 1.03
N SER A 3 -2.24 20.17 0.79
CA SER A 3 -0.92 19.57 0.69
C SER A 3 -0.63 19.10 -0.74
N VAL A 4 0.62 19.20 -1.18
CA VAL A 4 1.08 18.63 -2.45
C VAL A 4 0.90 17.11 -2.45
N ALA A 5 1.13 16.46 -1.32
CA ALA A 5 0.90 15.03 -1.13
C ALA A 5 -0.61 14.73 -1.08
N SER A 6 -1.27 14.75 -2.24
CA SER A 6 -2.71 14.55 -2.40
C SER A 6 -3.14 13.14 -2.00
N THR A 7 -3.69 12.97 -0.79
CA THR A 7 -4.09 11.66 -0.25
C THR A 7 -5.57 11.39 -0.45
N LYS A 8 -6.44 12.31 -0.05
CA LYS A 8 -7.90 12.12 -0.17
C LYS A 8 -8.36 12.12 -1.63
N ALA A 9 -7.79 12.98 -2.47
CA ALA A 9 -8.11 13.04 -3.89
C ALA A 9 -7.79 11.72 -4.61
N PHE A 10 -6.73 11.00 -4.25
CA PHE A 10 -6.42 9.69 -4.81
C PHE A 10 -7.61 8.73 -4.71
N TYR A 11 -8.19 8.57 -3.52
CA TYR A 11 -9.33 7.65 -3.32
C TYR A 11 -10.54 8.05 -4.14
N SER A 12 -10.85 9.34 -4.20
CA SER A 12 -11.97 9.87 -4.99
C SER A 12 -11.75 9.67 -6.50
N GLN A 13 -10.54 9.90 -6.98
CA GLN A 13 -10.16 9.68 -8.39
C GLN A 13 -10.24 8.21 -8.76
N VAL A 14 -9.78 7.30 -7.91
CA VAL A 14 -9.89 5.86 -8.14
C VAL A 14 -11.36 5.43 -8.18
N ALA A 15 -12.18 5.86 -7.23
CA ALA A 15 -13.61 5.55 -7.21
C ALA A 15 -14.33 6.08 -8.48
N ALA A 16 -14.06 7.33 -8.86
CA ALA A 16 -14.61 7.93 -10.07
C ALA A 16 -14.17 7.18 -11.34
N SER A 17 -12.90 6.77 -11.42
CA SER A 17 -12.38 6.02 -12.55
C SER A 17 -13.02 4.62 -12.66
N ILE A 18 -13.28 3.95 -11.55
CA ILE A 18 -13.98 2.67 -11.53
C ILE A 18 -15.42 2.84 -12.01
N LEU A 19 -16.14 3.84 -11.51
CA LEU A 19 -17.51 4.13 -11.94
C LEU A 19 -17.58 4.50 -13.43
N LEU A 20 -16.63 5.31 -13.90
CA LEU A 20 -16.52 5.65 -15.32
C LEU A 20 -16.25 4.39 -16.16
N GLY A 21 -15.34 3.51 -15.75
CA GLY A 21 -15.06 2.26 -16.43
C GLY A 21 -16.28 1.35 -16.51
N ILE A 22 -17.08 1.26 -15.45
CA ILE A 22 -18.35 0.53 -15.44
C ILE A 22 -19.32 1.17 -16.43
N SER A 23 -19.48 2.48 -16.42
CA SER A 23 -20.38 3.22 -17.31
C SER A 23 -19.99 3.05 -18.78
N ILE A 24 -18.71 3.20 -19.11
CA ILE A 24 -18.22 2.98 -20.50
C ILE A 24 -18.54 1.57 -20.96
N ARG A 25 -18.27 0.56 -20.12
CA ARG A 25 -18.58 -0.84 -20.46
C ARG A 25 -20.08 -1.04 -20.71
N ASP A 26 -20.94 -0.51 -19.85
CA ASP A 26 -22.39 -0.65 -19.95
C ASP A 26 -22.94 -0.04 -21.26
N HIS A 27 -22.28 1.00 -21.79
CA HIS A 27 -22.69 1.67 -23.03
C HIS A 27 -21.99 1.10 -24.28
N ALA A 28 -20.77 0.58 -24.15
CA ALA A 28 -19.98 0.12 -25.31
C ALA A 28 -20.25 -1.35 -25.67
N ILE A 29 -20.72 -2.17 -24.73
CA ILE A 29 -20.99 -3.58 -24.95
C ILE A 29 -22.49 -3.75 -25.18
N CYS A 30 -22.87 -3.84 -26.44
CA CYS A 30 -24.27 -4.06 -26.87
C CYS A 30 -24.85 -5.46 -26.59
N GLU A 31 -24.26 -6.26 -25.72
CA GLU A 31 -24.83 -7.52 -25.25
C GLU A 31 -25.35 -7.41 -23.81
N PRO A 32 -26.65 -7.09 -23.63
CA PRO A 32 -27.21 -6.82 -22.30
C PRO A 32 -27.43 -8.05 -21.41
N ASN A 33 -27.17 -9.27 -21.86
CA ASN A 33 -27.71 -10.49 -21.23
C ASN A 33 -26.67 -11.52 -20.74
N ASN A 34 -25.44 -11.11 -20.43
CA ASN A 34 -24.53 -12.03 -19.72
C ASN A 34 -24.72 -11.87 -18.20
N SER A 35 -25.48 -12.80 -17.57
CA SER A 35 -25.77 -12.81 -16.13
C SER A 35 -24.52 -12.71 -15.27
N VAL A 36 -23.45 -13.42 -15.61
CA VAL A 36 -22.16 -13.41 -14.89
C VAL A 36 -21.53 -12.00 -14.88
N THR A 37 -21.67 -11.27 -15.97
CA THR A 37 -21.15 -9.91 -16.07
C THR A 37 -21.94 -8.94 -15.20
N GLN A 38 -23.24 -9.15 -15.07
CA GLN A 38 -24.13 -8.31 -14.26
C GLN A 38 -23.97 -8.57 -12.77
N GLU A 39 -23.83 -9.84 -12.37
CA GLU A 39 -23.52 -10.22 -10.98
C GLU A 39 -22.17 -9.63 -10.52
N ASN A 40 -21.12 -9.75 -11.32
CA ASN A 40 -19.82 -9.17 -11.03
C ASN A 40 -19.87 -7.63 -10.91
N ARG A 41 -20.68 -6.98 -11.74
CA ARG A 41 -20.90 -5.52 -11.65
C ARG A 41 -21.59 -5.13 -10.34
N GLN A 42 -22.66 -5.83 -9.99
CA GLN A 42 -23.40 -5.55 -8.75
C GLN A 42 -22.52 -5.80 -7.51
N ALA A 43 -21.77 -6.89 -7.51
CA ALA A 43 -20.82 -7.19 -6.44
C ALA A 43 -19.75 -6.09 -6.29
N LEU A 44 -19.20 -5.60 -7.40
CA LEU A 44 -18.21 -4.52 -7.37
C LEU A 44 -18.80 -3.20 -6.86
N LEU A 45 -20.02 -2.83 -7.29
CA LEU A 45 -20.70 -1.63 -6.82
C LEU A 45 -21.07 -1.71 -5.35
N HIS A 46 -21.56 -2.88 -4.90
CA HIS A 46 -21.83 -3.14 -3.49
C HIS A 46 -20.57 -2.96 -2.64
N GLU A 47 -19.49 -3.61 -3.04
CA GLU A 47 -18.21 -3.54 -2.32
C GLU A 47 -17.59 -2.13 -2.35
N LEU A 48 -17.79 -1.37 -3.43
CA LEU A 48 -17.38 0.03 -3.50
C LEU A 48 -18.17 0.90 -2.50
N ASN A 49 -19.46 0.61 -2.31
CA ASN A 49 -20.30 1.29 -1.31
C ASN A 49 -19.90 0.95 0.14
N GLU A 50 -19.45 -0.29 0.38
CA GLU A 50 -18.95 -0.75 1.69
C GLU A 50 -17.52 -0.28 2.00
N LEU A 51 -16.80 0.22 0.99
CA LEU A 51 -15.40 0.59 1.12
C LEU A 51 -15.12 1.59 2.24
N PRO A 52 -15.92 2.65 2.46
CA PRO A 52 -15.69 3.58 3.58
C PRO A 52 -15.71 2.89 4.95
N THR A 53 -16.60 1.93 5.18
CA THR A 53 -16.67 1.16 6.43
C THR A 53 -15.40 0.30 6.62
N LYS A 54 -14.93 -0.32 5.54
CA LYS A 54 -13.68 -1.09 5.54
C LYS A 54 -12.46 -0.21 5.76
N MET A 55 -12.43 0.99 5.19
CA MET A 55 -11.40 1.99 5.45
C MET A 55 -11.37 2.43 6.92
N LEU A 56 -12.52 2.62 7.56
CA LEU A 56 -12.58 2.89 9.01
C LEU A 56 -11.98 1.75 9.84
N THR A 57 -12.11 0.50 9.39
CA THR A 57 -11.47 -0.65 10.05
C THR A 57 -9.95 -0.59 9.93
N VAL A 58 -9.42 -0.14 8.79
CA VAL A 58 -7.97 0.11 8.62
C VAL A 58 -7.50 1.24 9.54
N LEU A 59 -8.25 2.33 9.65
CA LEU A 59 -7.92 3.43 10.57
C LEU A 59 -7.80 2.99 12.03
N LYS A 60 -8.61 2.04 12.48
CA LYS A 60 -8.52 1.50 13.84
C LYS A 60 -7.18 0.79 14.12
N GLN A 61 -6.43 0.43 13.08
CA GLN A 61 -5.11 -0.20 13.21
C GLN A 61 -3.95 0.82 13.24
N GLN A 62 -4.24 2.13 13.31
CA GLN A 62 -3.22 3.17 13.27
C GLN A 62 -2.11 2.94 14.33
N ASN A 63 -2.45 2.54 15.54
CA ASN A 63 -1.46 2.27 16.58
C ASN A 63 -0.52 1.13 16.20
N LEU A 64 -1.03 0.02 15.66
CA LEU A 64 -0.21 -1.07 15.16
C LEU A 64 0.72 -0.60 14.03
N ILE A 65 0.19 0.15 13.07
CA ILE A 65 0.95 0.67 11.93
C ILE A 65 2.04 1.63 12.42
N ARG A 66 1.72 2.49 13.39
CA ARG A 66 2.67 3.39 14.03
C ARG A 66 3.82 2.62 14.69
N ASP A 67 3.50 1.61 15.50
CA ASP A 67 4.52 0.86 16.23
C ASP A 67 5.48 0.16 15.26
N ILE A 68 4.96 -0.40 14.16
CA ILE A 68 5.78 -0.98 13.08
C ILE A 68 6.64 0.08 12.40
N ALA A 69 6.08 1.25 12.10
CA ALA A 69 6.81 2.34 11.45
C ALA A 69 7.96 2.86 12.36
N PHE A 70 7.69 3.05 13.64
CA PHE A 70 8.70 3.51 14.61
C PHE A 70 9.81 2.46 14.85
N GLU A 71 9.49 1.17 14.79
CA GLU A 71 10.48 0.09 14.89
C GLU A 71 11.42 0.08 13.68
N LEU A 72 10.86 0.19 12.46
CA LEU A 72 11.59 -0.16 11.25
C LEU A 72 12.06 1.03 10.40
N ALA A 73 11.32 2.13 10.37
CA ALA A 73 11.66 3.24 9.47
C ALA A 73 12.99 3.93 9.82
N PRO A 74 13.33 4.20 11.10
CA PRO A 74 14.61 4.82 11.44
C PRO A 74 15.80 3.89 11.21
N SER A 75 15.62 2.58 11.41
CA SER A 75 16.71 1.59 11.40
C SER A 75 17.07 1.11 9.98
N ARG A 76 16.19 1.32 8.98
CA ARG A 76 16.39 0.81 7.62
C ARG A 76 16.70 1.95 6.64
N ARG A 77 17.90 1.89 6.07
CA ARG A 77 18.36 2.91 5.12
C ARG A 77 17.63 2.83 3.78
N TYR A 78 17.46 1.61 3.26
CA TYR A 78 16.87 1.33 1.96
C TYR A 78 15.45 0.79 2.11
N TRP A 79 14.56 1.29 1.27
CA TRP A 79 13.16 0.90 1.28
C TRP A 79 12.71 0.53 -0.13
N ALA A 80 11.78 -0.41 -0.22
CA ALA A 80 11.08 -0.75 -1.45
C ALA A 80 9.62 -1.05 -1.16
N ILE A 81 8.78 -0.79 -2.14
CA ILE A 81 7.37 -1.17 -2.11
C ILE A 81 7.14 -2.13 -3.27
N VAL A 82 6.51 -3.25 -3.02
CA VAL A 82 6.28 -4.25 -4.07
C VAL A 82 4.82 -4.68 -4.13
N GLY A 83 4.39 -5.08 -5.33
CA GLY A 83 3.06 -5.62 -5.54
C GLY A 83 2.88 -6.11 -6.96
N ASN A 84 1.99 -7.08 -7.17
CA ASN A 84 1.69 -7.67 -8.46
C ASN A 84 0.29 -7.29 -8.92
N GLY A 85 0.07 -7.17 -10.23
CA GLY A 85 -1.23 -6.81 -10.79
C GLY A 85 -1.75 -5.48 -10.25
N LEU A 86 -2.97 -5.45 -9.71
CA LEU A 86 -3.56 -4.23 -9.13
C LEU A 86 -2.82 -3.76 -7.86
N ASN A 87 -2.14 -4.64 -7.15
CA ASN A 87 -1.31 -4.26 -6.02
C ASN A 87 -0.08 -3.42 -6.43
N MET A 88 0.33 -3.45 -7.70
CA MET A 88 1.35 -2.55 -8.23
C MET A 88 0.85 -1.09 -8.25
N VAL A 89 -0.45 -0.86 -8.44
CA VAL A 89 -1.03 0.50 -8.35
C VAL A 89 -0.85 1.03 -6.92
N ALA A 90 -1.18 0.20 -5.92
CA ALA A 90 -0.94 0.53 -4.52
C ALA A 90 0.55 0.79 -4.25
N ALA A 91 1.43 -0.10 -4.71
CA ALA A 91 2.87 0.02 -4.50
C ALA A 91 3.42 1.35 -5.07
N ARG A 92 3.00 1.74 -6.26
CA ARG A 92 3.41 3.00 -6.90
C ARG A 92 2.92 4.23 -6.14
N GLU A 93 1.66 4.24 -5.71
CA GLU A 93 1.10 5.34 -4.92
C GLU A 93 1.79 5.46 -3.55
N ILE A 94 1.93 4.34 -2.84
CA ILE A 94 2.63 4.29 -1.55
C ILE A 94 4.08 4.79 -1.71
N ARG A 95 4.78 4.36 -2.76
CA ARG A 95 6.13 4.80 -3.07
C ARG A 95 6.22 6.33 -3.18
N ILE A 96 5.30 6.95 -3.90
CA ILE A 96 5.25 8.41 -4.06
C ILE A 96 5.10 9.06 -2.69
N LYS A 97 4.10 8.64 -1.90
CA LYS A 97 3.85 9.22 -0.57
C LYS A 97 5.01 9.07 0.39
N LEU A 98 5.61 7.88 0.45
CA LEU A 98 6.76 7.67 1.32
C LEU A 98 7.98 8.47 0.86
N SER A 99 8.20 8.61 -0.45
CA SER A 99 9.28 9.43 -0.97
C SER A 99 9.10 10.91 -0.61
N GLU A 100 7.87 11.42 -0.74
CA GLU A 100 7.55 12.80 -0.40
C GLU A 100 7.64 13.08 1.11
N LEU A 101 7.06 12.21 1.94
CA LEU A 101 6.97 12.42 3.38
C LEU A 101 8.29 12.13 4.11
N CYS A 102 9.05 11.13 3.65
CA CYS A 102 10.26 10.64 4.32
C CYS A 102 11.56 11.09 3.64
N TYR A 103 11.48 11.88 2.56
CA TYR A 103 12.63 12.36 1.80
C TYR A 103 13.59 11.24 1.36
N LYS A 104 13.03 10.11 0.91
CA LYS A 104 13.79 8.94 0.47
C LYS A 104 13.54 8.63 -0.99
N SER A 105 14.59 8.17 -1.69
CA SER A 105 14.43 7.51 -2.99
C SER A 105 13.98 6.07 -2.73
N ILE A 106 12.78 5.72 -3.19
CA ILE A 106 12.14 4.42 -2.94
C ILE A 106 11.76 3.79 -4.26
N ALA A 107 12.10 2.50 -4.45
CA ALA A 107 11.69 1.72 -5.61
C ALA A 107 10.25 1.21 -5.46
N ALA A 108 9.56 1.06 -6.59
CA ALA A 108 8.32 0.28 -6.67
C ALA A 108 8.48 -0.78 -7.75
N ASP A 109 8.50 -2.05 -7.34
CA ASP A 109 8.83 -3.19 -8.18
C ASP A 109 7.79 -4.30 -8.06
N PHE A 110 7.82 -5.27 -8.98
CA PHE A 110 7.14 -6.54 -8.78
C PHE A 110 7.86 -7.36 -7.70
N THR A 111 7.14 -8.27 -7.06
CA THR A 111 7.71 -9.11 -6.01
C THR A 111 8.86 -9.97 -6.54
N GLU A 112 8.73 -10.50 -7.75
CA GLU A 112 9.75 -11.27 -8.42
C GLU A 112 11.03 -10.46 -8.68
N ASP A 113 10.90 -9.24 -9.20
CA ASP A 113 12.03 -8.40 -9.55
C ASP A 113 12.85 -8.01 -8.33
N LYS A 114 12.19 -7.73 -7.21
CA LYS A 114 12.85 -7.27 -5.98
C LYS A 114 13.83 -8.28 -5.41
N LYS A 115 13.63 -9.58 -5.57
CA LYS A 115 14.57 -10.59 -5.08
C LYS A 115 15.91 -10.58 -5.81
N HIS A 116 15.95 -10.03 -7.02
CA HIS A 116 17.14 -9.89 -7.85
C HIS A 116 17.84 -8.53 -7.67
N ILE A 117 17.19 -7.58 -7.01
CA ILE A 117 17.68 -6.21 -6.89
C ILE A 117 17.92 -5.89 -5.41
N ASP A 118 19.18 -5.77 -5.04
CA ASP A 118 19.66 -5.10 -3.85
C ASP A 118 19.04 -5.54 -2.50
N LEU A 119 19.00 -6.86 -2.26
CA LEU A 119 18.62 -7.42 -0.96
C LEU A 119 19.78 -7.36 0.07
N SER A 120 21.01 -7.13 -0.39
CA SER A 120 22.20 -7.09 0.46
C SER A 120 22.21 -5.95 1.47
N ALA A 121 21.42 -4.91 1.25
CA ALA A 121 21.35 -3.72 2.08
C ALA A 121 20.34 -3.81 3.24
N GLU A 122 19.82 -4.99 3.54
CA GLU A 122 18.81 -5.21 4.60
C GLU A 122 17.60 -4.26 4.49
N PRO A 123 16.91 -4.18 3.34
CA PRO A 123 15.90 -3.16 3.10
C PRO A 123 14.63 -3.39 3.93
N LEU A 124 13.90 -2.30 4.17
CA LEU A 124 12.50 -2.34 4.53
C LEU A 124 11.70 -2.59 3.24
N VAL A 125 10.88 -3.62 3.20
CA VAL A 125 10.05 -3.96 2.03
C VAL A 125 8.58 -3.99 2.44
N LEU A 126 7.78 -3.05 1.92
CA LEU A 126 6.31 -3.12 2.03
C LEU A 126 5.76 -3.93 0.85
N ILE A 127 4.97 -4.94 1.15
CA ILE A 127 4.44 -5.87 0.16
C ILE A 127 2.92 -5.73 0.13
N CYS A 128 2.39 -5.24 -0.99
CA CYS A 128 0.95 -5.17 -1.22
C CYS A 128 0.48 -6.52 -1.77
N ALA A 129 -0.33 -7.25 -0.99
CA ALA A 129 -0.75 -8.62 -1.29
C ALA A 129 -2.25 -8.84 -0.95
N THR A 130 -3.11 -7.93 -1.42
CA THR A 130 -4.56 -7.99 -1.21
C THR A 130 -5.29 -8.52 -2.43
N GLY A 131 -6.42 -9.21 -2.23
CA GLY A 131 -7.26 -9.73 -3.30
C GLY A 131 -6.60 -10.81 -4.16
N LEU A 132 -5.63 -11.53 -3.62
CA LEU A 132 -4.91 -12.60 -4.30
C LEU A 132 -5.63 -13.94 -4.12
N ASN A 133 -5.61 -14.78 -5.16
CA ASN A 133 -6.00 -16.17 -5.03
C ASN A 133 -4.89 -17.02 -4.36
N ASP A 134 -5.19 -18.26 -3.99
CA ASP A 134 -4.28 -19.13 -3.24
C ASP A 134 -2.93 -19.36 -3.95
N SER A 135 -2.93 -19.51 -5.27
CA SER A 135 -1.70 -19.68 -6.05
C SER A 135 -0.82 -18.43 -5.97
N MET A 136 -1.41 -17.26 -6.23
CA MET A 136 -0.70 -15.98 -6.15
C MET A 136 -0.20 -15.69 -4.72
N GLN A 137 -0.99 -16.04 -3.70
CA GLN A 137 -0.57 -15.90 -2.30
C GLN A 137 0.64 -16.79 -2.00
N SER A 138 0.62 -18.04 -2.50
CA SER A 138 1.74 -18.97 -2.34
C SER A 138 3.01 -18.45 -2.99
N ASP A 139 2.92 -17.85 -4.17
CA ASP A 139 4.08 -17.29 -4.86
C ASP A 139 4.64 -16.08 -4.10
N VAL A 140 3.80 -15.15 -3.70
CA VAL A 140 4.25 -14.01 -2.88
C VAL A 140 4.83 -14.48 -1.54
N ALA A 141 4.30 -15.53 -0.93
CA ALA A 141 4.84 -16.06 0.32
C ALA A 141 6.27 -16.61 0.16
N LYS A 142 6.57 -17.26 -0.98
CA LYS A 142 7.94 -17.70 -1.31
C LYS A 142 8.89 -16.51 -1.44
N GLU A 143 8.45 -15.43 -2.11
CA GLU A 143 9.26 -14.21 -2.24
C GLU A 143 9.52 -13.56 -0.88
N VAL A 144 8.52 -13.52 0.00
CA VAL A 144 8.66 -13.02 1.37
C VAL A 144 9.70 -13.82 2.15
N ALA A 145 9.72 -15.16 2.02
CA ALA A 145 10.71 -16.01 2.63
C ALA A 145 12.13 -15.72 2.12
N ILE A 146 12.27 -15.49 0.81
CA ILE A 146 13.56 -15.09 0.19
C ILE A 146 14.01 -13.74 0.75
N TYR A 147 13.15 -12.73 0.81
CA TYR A 147 13.48 -11.43 1.39
C TYR A 147 13.96 -11.58 2.83
N ARG A 148 13.27 -12.39 3.61
CA ARG A 148 13.62 -12.64 5.01
C ARG A 148 14.99 -13.33 5.15
N ALA A 149 15.29 -14.30 4.29
CA ALA A 149 16.58 -14.99 4.27
C ALA A 149 17.74 -14.03 3.95
N HIS A 150 17.48 -12.98 3.17
CA HIS A 150 18.43 -11.90 2.87
C HIS A 150 18.39 -10.75 3.91
N LYS A 151 17.85 -10.98 5.12
CA LYS A 151 17.77 -10.02 6.22
C LYS A 151 16.96 -8.77 5.94
N ALA A 152 16.16 -8.74 4.89
CA ALA A 152 15.18 -7.69 4.70
C ALA A 152 14.12 -7.73 5.81
N ALA A 153 13.43 -6.62 6.01
CA ALA A 153 12.27 -6.54 6.89
C ALA A 153 10.97 -6.47 6.05
N PRO A 154 10.42 -7.64 5.61
CA PRO A 154 9.20 -7.67 4.83
C PRO A 154 7.98 -7.40 5.72
N ILE A 155 7.22 -6.35 5.39
CA ILE A 155 5.92 -6.04 5.96
C ILE A 155 4.87 -6.38 4.91
N VAL A 156 4.00 -7.33 5.19
CA VAL A 156 2.95 -7.75 4.24
C VAL A 156 1.62 -7.10 4.61
N ILE A 157 1.02 -6.43 3.64
CA ILE A 157 -0.33 -5.87 3.72
C ILE A 157 -1.26 -6.81 2.94
N THR A 158 -2.18 -7.47 3.61
CA THR A 158 -2.95 -8.56 3.02
C THR A 158 -4.35 -8.67 3.64
N ASP A 159 -5.26 -9.32 2.93
CA ASP A 159 -6.57 -9.75 3.44
C ASP A 159 -6.58 -11.25 3.85
N SER A 160 -5.40 -11.90 3.88
CA SER A 160 -5.21 -13.32 4.22
C SER A 160 -4.04 -13.51 5.19
N GLY A 161 -4.27 -13.22 6.47
CA GLY A 161 -3.23 -13.10 7.50
C GLY A 161 -2.35 -14.33 7.76
N ASN A 162 -2.83 -15.53 7.43
CA ASN A 162 -2.13 -16.79 7.77
C ASN A 162 -1.13 -17.25 6.67
N ALA A 163 -1.10 -16.61 5.51
CA ALA A 163 -0.31 -17.05 4.36
C ALA A 163 1.19 -16.70 4.45
N TYR A 164 1.57 -15.71 5.25
CA TYR A 164 2.89 -15.08 5.20
C TYR A 164 3.68 -15.27 6.51
N ARG A 165 4.06 -16.51 6.80
CA ARG A 165 4.74 -16.88 8.08
C ARG A 165 6.13 -16.27 8.23
N ASP A 166 6.83 -16.03 7.11
CA ASP A 166 8.18 -15.49 7.09
C ASP A 166 8.22 -13.95 7.06
N ALA A 167 7.05 -13.29 7.03
CA ALA A 167 6.98 -11.85 7.12
C ALA A 167 7.53 -11.36 8.48
N HIS A 168 8.21 -10.21 8.46
CA HIS A 168 8.61 -9.54 9.70
C HIS A 168 7.39 -9.04 10.46
N ARG A 169 6.42 -8.47 9.72
CA ARG A 169 5.10 -8.05 10.24
C ARG A 169 4.05 -8.30 9.17
N VAL A 170 2.82 -8.57 9.62
CA VAL A 170 1.64 -8.69 8.75
C VAL A 170 0.59 -7.69 9.22
N ILE A 171 0.06 -6.91 8.30
CA ILE A 171 -1.06 -5.99 8.52
C ILE A 171 -2.25 -6.53 7.76
N VAL A 172 -3.26 -6.97 8.48
CA VAL A 172 -4.45 -7.59 7.89
C VAL A 172 -5.51 -6.53 7.65
N VAL A 173 -5.99 -6.43 6.41
CA VAL A 173 -7.09 -5.54 6.01
C VAL A 173 -8.36 -6.35 5.77
N PRO A 174 -9.56 -5.73 5.85
CA PRO A 174 -10.80 -6.41 5.52
C PRO A 174 -10.81 -6.96 4.09
N LYS A 175 -11.41 -8.12 3.90
CA LYS A 175 -11.67 -8.65 2.55
C LYS A 175 -12.64 -7.74 1.80
N THR A 176 -12.37 -7.55 0.52
CA THR A 176 -13.23 -6.81 -0.40
C THR A 176 -13.10 -7.38 -1.82
N HIS A 177 -13.86 -6.86 -2.76
CA HIS A 177 -13.75 -7.30 -4.14
C HIS A 177 -12.32 -7.12 -4.67
N GLN A 178 -11.77 -8.15 -5.33
CA GLN A 178 -10.37 -8.18 -5.77
C GLN A 178 -9.92 -6.96 -6.60
N ARG A 179 -10.86 -6.36 -7.36
CA ARG A 179 -10.56 -5.19 -8.20
C ARG A 179 -10.38 -3.87 -7.44
N ILE A 180 -10.75 -3.83 -6.16
CA ILE A 180 -10.65 -2.64 -5.32
C ILE A 180 -9.87 -2.89 -4.03
N SER A 181 -9.44 -4.12 -3.77
CA SER A 181 -8.70 -4.50 -2.56
C SER A 181 -7.41 -3.70 -2.39
N PHE A 182 -6.74 -3.35 -3.48
CA PHE A 182 -5.52 -2.53 -3.48
C PHE A 182 -5.72 -1.16 -2.81
N ILE A 183 -6.96 -0.64 -2.77
CA ILE A 183 -7.28 0.64 -2.10
C ILE A 183 -7.01 0.56 -0.60
N LEU A 184 -7.36 -0.57 0.03
CA LEU A 184 -7.10 -0.78 1.45
C LEU A 184 -5.60 -0.95 1.73
N ALA A 185 -4.87 -1.61 0.84
CA ALA A 185 -3.41 -1.70 0.93
C ALA A 185 -2.76 -0.31 0.80
N THR A 186 -3.24 0.51 -0.13
CA THR A 186 -2.78 1.90 -0.29
C THR A 186 -3.01 2.70 0.99
N MET A 187 -4.17 2.54 1.64
CA MET A 187 -4.47 3.25 2.88
C MET A 187 -3.53 2.88 4.02
N VAL A 188 -3.20 1.60 4.17
CA VAL A 188 -2.17 1.16 5.13
C VAL A 188 -0.83 1.84 4.83
N GLY A 189 -0.43 1.87 3.55
CA GLY A 189 0.80 2.53 3.13
C GLY A 189 0.82 4.03 3.40
N HIS A 190 -0.30 4.73 3.23
CA HIS A 190 -0.43 6.16 3.57
C HIS A 190 -0.27 6.40 5.08
N LEU A 191 -0.93 5.58 5.91
CA LEU A 191 -0.79 5.65 7.36
C LEU A 191 0.65 5.33 7.78
N PHE A 192 1.24 4.28 7.20
CA PHE A 192 2.64 3.93 7.47
C PHE A 192 3.58 5.08 7.08
N GLY A 193 3.37 5.71 5.92
CA GLY A 193 4.18 6.85 5.47
C GLY A 193 4.11 8.04 6.41
N TYR A 194 2.92 8.36 6.92
CA TYR A 194 2.74 9.40 7.91
C TYR A 194 3.49 9.09 9.22
N GLU A 195 3.32 7.89 9.77
CA GLU A 195 3.95 7.48 11.01
C GLU A 195 5.49 7.32 10.86
N ALA A 196 5.94 6.83 9.70
CA ALA A 196 7.35 6.74 9.37
C ALA A 196 8.01 8.12 9.30
N ALA A 197 7.34 9.10 8.69
CA ALA A 197 7.83 10.47 8.66
C ALA A 197 7.97 11.05 10.07
N LEU A 198 6.99 10.84 10.94
CA LEU A 198 7.06 11.27 12.34
C LEU A 198 8.21 10.60 13.07
N SER A 199 8.46 9.30 12.86
CA SER A 199 9.54 8.57 13.51
C SER A 199 10.94 9.07 13.09
N ILE A 200 11.11 9.35 11.80
CA ILE A 200 12.37 9.87 11.25
C ILE A 200 12.58 11.32 11.72
N ASP A 201 11.54 12.13 11.68
CA ASP A 201 11.58 13.50 12.13
C ASP A 201 11.88 13.63 13.62
N ALA A 202 11.37 12.71 14.46
CA ALA A 202 11.70 12.68 15.88
C ALA A 202 13.21 12.50 16.10
N LEU A 203 13.88 11.71 15.25
CA LEU A 203 15.33 11.53 15.27
C LEU A 203 16.11 12.69 14.63
N ALA A 204 15.48 13.48 13.76
CA ALA A 204 16.08 14.59 13.02
C ALA A 204 15.71 15.98 13.61
N LEU A 205 15.28 16.03 14.86
CA LEU A 205 14.84 17.28 15.52
C LEU A 205 15.80 18.47 15.34
N PRO A 206 17.14 18.34 15.50
CA PRO A 206 18.07 19.45 15.28
C PRO A 206 18.01 20.00 13.84
N PHE A 207 17.89 19.14 12.84
CA PHE A 207 17.80 19.54 11.44
C PHE A 207 16.48 20.27 11.13
N ARG A 208 15.37 19.85 11.75
CA ARG A 208 14.08 20.54 11.63
C ARG A 208 14.13 21.93 12.25
N GLN A 209 14.77 22.07 13.41
CA GLN A 209 14.94 23.36 14.06
C GLN A 209 15.76 24.31 13.19
N THR A 210 16.85 23.82 12.59
CA THR A 210 17.68 24.60 11.65
C THR A 210 16.89 25.01 10.42
N ARG A 211 16.15 24.09 9.81
CA ARG A 211 15.30 24.38 8.65
C ARG A 211 14.23 25.42 8.97
N SER A 212 13.54 25.26 10.09
CA SER A 212 12.52 26.23 10.53
C SER A 212 13.13 27.62 10.81
N ALA A 213 14.35 27.67 11.32
CA ALA A 213 15.04 28.95 11.53
C ALA A 213 15.39 29.63 10.19
N ILE A 214 15.82 28.87 9.17
CA ILE A 214 16.10 29.38 7.82
C ILE A 214 14.81 29.87 7.16
N GLU A 215 13.73 29.09 7.21
CA GLU A 215 12.43 29.47 6.64
C GLU A 215 11.83 30.74 7.27
N LYS A 216 12.13 31.02 8.53
CA LYS A 216 11.70 32.25 9.22
C LYS A 216 12.57 33.46 8.88
N ALA A 217 13.79 33.22 8.40
CA ALA A 217 14.74 34.28 8.05
C ALA A 217 14.62 34.74 6.60
N LEU A 218 13.92 33.98 5.75
CA LEU A 218 13.60 34.30 4.35
C LEU A 218 12.27 35.04 4.24
#